data_45861d8bb83f53ccd6faff884d41db4e
#
_entry.id   45861d8bb83f53ccd6faff884d41db4e
#
_cell.length_a   1.000
_cell.length_b   1.000
_cell.length_c   1.000
_cell.angle_alpha   90.00
_cell.angle_beta   90.00
_cell.angle_gamma   90.00
#
_symmetry.space_group_name_H-M   'P 1'
#
loop_
_entity.id
_entity.type
_entity.pdbx_description
1 polymer ?
#
loop_
_entity_poly.entity_id
_entity_poly.type
_entity_poly.pdbx_seq_one_letter_code
_entity_poly.pdbx_strand_id
1 'polypeptide(L)' 'MELNVDDSISKIIGKKIADLELNGSMNIPAICREDEVFMAHGVFEIKEGDHLLIFYKDKSAFDSFYNKYK' A
#
# COMPACT_ATOMS: atom_id res chain seq x y z
N MET A 1 3.30 -4.19 9.22
CA MET A 1 4.33 -3.29 8.72
C MET A 1 3.70 -2.01 8.20
N GLU A 2 4.34 -0.90 8.41
CA GLU A 2 3.87 0.39 7.89
C GLU A 2 4.79 0.86 6.76
N LEU A 3 4.20 1.26 5.64
CA LEU A 3 4.94 1.76 4.48
C LEU A 3 4.55 3.20 4.21
N ASN A 4 5.52 4.10 4.18
CA ASN A 4 5.28 5.49 3.84
C ASN A 4 5.25 5.65 2.32
N VAL A 5 4.23 6.31 1.82
CA VAL A 5 4.10 6.58 0.38
C VAL A 5 4.85 7.86 0.06
N ASP A 6 6.03 7.72 -0.52
CA ASP A 6 6.91 8.82 -0.91
C ASP A 6 7.62 8.50 -2.23
N ASP A 7 8.68 9.23 -2.53
CA ASP A 7 9.41 9.06 -3.80
C ASP A 7 10.01 7.67 -3.97
N SER A 8 10.24 6.94 -2.88
CA SER A 8 10.81 5.58 -2.97
C SER A 8 9.82 4.58 -3.56
N ILE A 9 8.53 4.89 -3.54
CA ILE A 9 7.49 4.03 -4.12
C ILE A 9 6.46 4.86 -4.89
N SER A 10 6.95 5.79 -5.70
CA SER A 10 6.09 6.79 -6.33
C SER A 10 5.07 6.23 -7.33
N LYS A 11 5.31 5.05 -7.89
CA LYS A 11 4.39 4.47 -8.87
C LYS A 11 3.05 4.06 -8.28
N ILE A 12 2.98 3.95 -6.95
CA ILE A 12 1.72 3.59 -6.29
C ILE A 12 0.79 4.81 -6.13
N ILE A 13 1.34 6.01 -6.24
CA ILE A 13 0.57 7.24 -6.05
C ILE A 13 -0.48 7.39 -7.13
N GLY A 14 -1.73 7.64 -6.72
CA GLY A 14 -2.85 7.79 -7.66
C GLY A 14 -3.53 6.50 -8.03
N LYS A 15 -3.02 5.36 -7.57
CA LYS A 15 -3.67 4.08 -7.83
C LYS A 15 -4.69 3.77 -6.76
N LYS A 16 -5.75 3.07 -7.16
CA LYS A 16 -6.74 2.57 -6.21
C LYS A 16 -6.27 1.22 -5.66
N ILE A 17 -6.70 0.92 -4.44
CA ILE A 17 -6.33 -0.35 -3.81
C ILE A 17 -6.69 -1.54 -4.71
N ALA A 18 -7.86 -1.50 -5.35
CA ALA A 18 -8.29 -2.59 -6.24
C ALA A 18 -7.39 -2.78 -7.46
N ASP A 19 -6.64 -1.75 -7.84
CA ASP A 19 -5.77 -1.80 -9.01
C ASP A 19 -4.37 -2.31 -8.67
N LEU A 20 -4.07 -2.51 -7.39
CA LEU A 20 -2.78 -3.03 -6.97
C LEU A 20 -2.74 -4.54 -7.16
N GLU A 21 -1.63 -5.03 -7.68
CA GLU A 21 -1.44 -6.46 -7.82
C GLU A 21 -0.87 -7.05 -6.54
N LEU A 22 -1.77 -7.30 -5.58
CA LEU A 22 -1.42 -7.96 -4.33
C LEU A 22 -1.60 -9.45 -4.53
N ASN A 23 -0.59 -10.24 -4.16
CA ASN A 23 -0.77 -11.67 -4.17
C ASN A 23 -1.49 -12.12 -2.89
N GLY A 24 -1.86 -13.39 -2.81
CA GLY A 24 -2.63 -13.90 -1.67
C GLY A 24 -1.90 -13.90 -0.34
N SER A 25 -0.60 -13.54 -0.34
CA SER A 25 0.19 -13.47 0.88
C SER A 25 0.25 -12.08 1.48
N MET A 26 -0.48 -11.14 0.93
CA MET A 26 -0.35 -9.73 1.27
C MET A 26 -1.69 -9.03 1.32
N ASN A 27 -1.85 -8.09 2.26
CA ASN A 27 -3.08 -7.34 2.42
C ASN A 27 -2.77 -5.93 2.96
N ILE A 28 -3.57 -4.95 2.55
CA ILE A 28 -3.47 -3.58 3.04
C ILE A 28 -4.81 -3.24 3.70
N PRO A 29 -4.96 -3.52 5.00
CA PRO A 29 -6.26 -3.32 5.67
C PRO A 29 -6.58 -1.88 6.01
N ALA A 30 -5.58 -1.02 6.12
CA ALA A 30 -5.81 0.35 6.57
C ALA A 30 -4.78 1.32 6.00
N ILE A 31 -5.18 2.58 5.91
CA ILE A 31 -4.32 3.67 5.47
C ILE A 31 -4.47 4.80 6.48
N CYS A 32 -3.34 5.36 6.94
CA CYS A 32 -3.33 6.52 7.80
C CYS A 32 -2.98 7.75 6.97
N ARG A 33 -3.82 8.77 7.04
CA ARG A 33 -3.63 10.03 6.31
C ARG A 33 -3.96 11.18 7.24
N GLU A 34 -3.01 12.09 7.46
CA GLU A 34 -3.22 13.29 8.27
C GLU A 34 -3.85 12.96 9.63
N ASP A 35 -3.26 11.99 10.35
CA ASP A 35 -3.71 11.54 11.67
C ASP A 35 -5.08 10.84 11.69
N GLU A 36 -5.66 10.56 10.53
CA GLU A 36 -6.88 9.78 10.44
C GLU A 36 -6.59 8.40 9.88
N VAL A 37 -7.30 7.39 10.39
CA VAL A 37 -7.16 6.01 9.92
C VAL A 37 -8.38 5.67 9.09
N PHE A 38 -8.14 5.21 7.88
CA PHE A 38 -9.20 4.79 6.96
C PHE A 38 -9.12 3.29 6.72
N MET A 39 -10.27 2.63 6.68
CA MET A 39 -10.31 1.24 6.25
C MET A 39 -10.04 1.23 4.74
N ALA A 40 -9.02 0.50 4.33
CA ALA A 40 -8.67 0.43 2.91
C ALA A 40 -9.65 -0.49 2.18
N HIS A 41 -10.32 0.04 1.17
CA HIS A 41 -11.19 -0.75 0.31
C HIS A 41 -10.90 -0.42 -1.15
N GLY A 42 -11.49 -1.20 -2.06
CA GLY A 42 -11.08 -1.20 -3.46
C GLY A 42 -11.03 0.15 -4.15
N VAL A 43 -11.95 1.05 -3.83
CA VAL A 43 -12.03 2.36 -4.50
C VAL A 43 -11.17 3.43 -3.83
N PHE A 44 -10.48 3.09 -2.74
CA PHE A 44 -9.64 4.06 -2.03
C PHE A 44 -8.39 4.37 -2.86
N GLU A 45 -8.17 5.64 -3.16
CA GLU A 45 -7.02 6.07 -3.96
C GLU A 45 -5.85 6.46 -3.05
N ILE A 46 -4.66 5.95 -3.36
CA ILE A 46 -3.44 6.21 -2.59
C ILE A 46 -2.87 7.56 -2.98
N LYS A 47 -2.47 8.35 -1.99
CA LYS A 47 -1.88 9.66 -2.19
C LYS A 47 -0.51 9.76 -1.53
N GLU A 48 0.32 10.66 -2.04
CA GLU A 48 1.62 10.92 -1.43
C GLU A 48 1.43 11.35 0.03
N GLY A 49 2.29 10.84 0.90
CA GLY A 49 2.21 11.11 2.33
C GLY A 49 1.38 10.12 3.11
N ASP A 50 0.64 9.24 2.43
CA ASP A 50 -0.12 8.19 3.13
C ASP A 50 0.83 7.21 3.80
N HIS A 51 0.34 6.60 4.89
CA HIS A 51 1.01 5.48 5.55
C HIS A 51 0.13 4.25 5.36
N LEU A 52 0.65 3.27 4.66
CA LEU A 52 -0.08 2.03 4.41
C LEU A 52 0.24 1.02 5.49
N LEU A 53 -0.79 0.46 6.11
CA LEU A 53 -0.59 -0.67 7.00
C LEU A 53 -0.65 -1.93 6.14
N ILE A 54 0.43 -2.71 6.17
CA ILE A 54 0.56 -3.88 5.30
C ILE A 54 0.78 -5.12 6.14
N PHE A 55 -0.03 -6.15 5.89
CA PHE A 55 0.17 -7.48 6.46
C PHE A 55 0.65 -8.39 5.35
N TYR A 56 1.68 -9.18 5.62
CA TYR A 56 2.16 -10.17 4.67
C TYR A 56 2.62 -11.42 5.42
N LYS A 57 2.42 -12.57 4.79
CA LYS A 57 2.86 -13.85 5.34
C LYS A 57 4.32 -14.13 5.01
N ASP A 58 4.79 -13.58 3.91
CA ASP A 58 6.04 -13.93 3.28
C ASP A 58 6.72 -12.65 2.81
N LYS A 59 7.93 -12.43 3.29
CA LYS A 59 8.67 -11.22 2.94
C LYS A 59 8.92 -11.12 1.43
N SER A 60 9.06 -12.23 0.73
CA SER A 60 9.26 -12.18 -0.72
C SER A 60 8.05 -11.58 -1.43
N ALA A 61 6.85 -11.76 -0.89
CA ALA A 61 5.65 -11.13 -1.44
C ALA A 61 5.73 -9.61 -1.32
N PHE A 62 6.17 -9.12 -0.16
CA PHE A 62 6.35 -7.69 0.03
C PHE A 62 7.45 -7.14 -0.88
N ASP A 63 8.56 -7.84 -0.99
CA ASP A 63 9.68 -7.39 -1.82
C ASP A 63 9.27 -7.29 -3.29
N SER A 64 8.51 -8.26 -3.78
CA SER A 64 7.97 -8.23 -5.16
C SER A 64 7.05 -7.03 -5.37
N PHE A 65 6.16 -6.79 -4.42
CA PHE A 65 5.27 -5.64 -4.46
C PHE A 65 6.06 -4.33 -4.48
N TYR A 66 7.01 -4.19 -3.58
CA TYR A 66 7.81 -2.97 -3.48
C TYR A 66 8.58 -2.70 -4.78
N ASN A 67 9.20 -3.74 -5.32
CA ASN A 67 9.98 -3.61 -6.55
C ASN A 67 9.11 -3.23 -7.75
N LYS A 68 7.87 -3.66 -7.74
CA LYS A 68 6.94 -3.36 -8.84
C LYS A 68 6.52 -1.89 -8.86
N TYR A 69 6.37 -1.29 -7.70
CA TYR A 69 5.80 0.06 -7.58
C TYR A 69 6.80 1.13 -7.17
N LYS A 70 8.05 0.79 -6.98
CA LYS A 70 9.07 1.77 -6.65
C LYS A 70 9.49 2.65 -7.83
#